data_a4697d57156bbc154c224f539ca4315c
#
_entry.id   a4697d57156bbc154c224f539ca4315c
#
_cell.length_a   1.000
_cell.length_b   1.000
_cell.length_c   1.000
_cell.angle_alpha   90.00
_cell.angle_beta   90.00
_cell.angle_gamma   90.00
#
_symmetry.space_group_name_H-M   'P 1'
#
loop_
_entity.id
_entity.type
_entity.pdbx_description
1 polymer ?
#
loop_
_entity_poly.entity_id
_entity_poly.type
_entity_poly.pdbx_seq_one_letter_code
_entity_poly.pdbx_strand_id
1 'polypeptide(L)'
;MKKIVRRILIVIPAAALQVLWLLLLVKWLAPYTALITLTMSVAAFFFVLYIIIKREERTYKILWLLVILTFPLPGALFYLFFGNKRTAKPLGKRLEKVKEAGTPKPLCIGAVPFDGGHRMEQTLRWLERKTGYPLMRAGQVRYYALGDDMMPDMLEDIKRARSFVYLEYFIIEPGRLWDSMAAVLEDKAAQGLDIRVMYDDLGSISTFNMDNVRQLRSKGIKCVPFNPLIAVKGTVNYRDHRKMLIVDGETAYSGGVNLADRYANIEQPYGHWKDTGFRVTGEPAQSFTHMFLTFWNAFSLQNNLPQPELKEPRLPAPEIENGYILSYYDSPLNREASSNQLYIDLLSQSTDYAWFFTPYLMPGDELLDAMACAAHRGVDVRIIMPGIPDKKLIFRMSRSFYQALLTEGVKIYEYTPGFVHAKSFVSDDVVGTIGTVNLDYRSLFLHFENNSLFYRSNIIAELKDDFLSTQAKCRQVQPYDIKHYAVRWIVDGILRIFAPLC
;
A
#
# COMPACT_ATOMS: atom_id res chain seq x y z
N MET A 1 -17.55 16.06 -5.17
CA MET A 1 -17.39 17.46 -5.54
C MET A 1 -17.15 18.41 -4.37
N LYS A 2 -18.00 18.48 -3.31
CA LYS A 2 -17.79 19.40 -2.15
C LYS A 2 -16.48 19.17 -1.37
N LYS A 3 -15.93 17.95 -1.28
CA LYS A 3 -14.68 17.64 -0.57
C LYS A 3 -13.41 18.04 -1.38
N ILE A 4 -13.44 17.95 -2.70
CA ILE A 4 -12.35 18.42 -3.59
C ILE A 4 -12.27 19.95 -3.57
N VAL A 5 -13.41 20.62 -3.59
CA VAL A 5 -13.50 22.10 -3.48
C VAL A 5 -12.88 22.59 -2.17
N ARG A 6 -13.07 21.88 -1.04
CA ARG A 6 -12.43 22.22 0.23
C ARG A 6 -10.91 22.06 0.23
N ARG A 7 -10.33 21.20 -0.61
CA ARG A 7 -8.87 21.05 -0.74
C ARG A 7 -8.26 22.18 -1.55
N ILE A 8 -8.93 22.56 -2.63
CA ILE A 8 -8.58 23.72 -3.45
C ILE A 8 -8.60 24.98 -2.59
N LEU A 9 -9.51 25.09 -1.63
CA LEU A 9 -9.62 26.18 -0.67
C LEU A 9 -8.42 26.34 0.29
N ILE A 10 -7.54 25.36 0.42
CA ILE A 10 -6.31 25.45 1.22
C ILE A 10 -5.12 25.87 0.34
N VAL A 11 -5.05 25.35 -0.88
CA VAL A 11 -3.94 25.64 -1.81
C VAL A 11 -4.05 27.06 -2.39
N ILE A 12 -5.26 27.48 -2.75
CA ILE A 12 -5.51 28.83 -3.30
C ILE A 12 -5.15 29.94 -2.30
N PRO A 13 -5.55 29.89 -1.00
CA PRO A 13 -5.13 30.89 -0.04
C PRO A 13 -3.62 30.93 0.20
N ALA A 14 -2.94 29.79 0.19
CA ALA A 14 -1.49 29.75 0.37
C ALA A 14 -0.74 30.38 -0.82
N ALA A 15 -1.18 30.11 -2.05
CA ALA A 15 -0.66 30.74 -3.26
C ALA A 15 -1.00 32.23 -3.32
N ALA A 16 -2.23 32.61 -2.94
CA ALA A 16 -2.66 34.00 -2.86
C ALA A 16 -1.87 34.77 -1.79
N LEU A 17 -1.57 34.14 -0.65
CA LEU A 17 -0.73 34.70 0.41
C LEU A 17 0.70 34.95 -0.08
N GLN A 18 1.25 34.06 -0.87
CA GLN A 18 2.57 34.23 -1.49
C GLN A 18 2.58 35.42 -2.49
N VAL A 19 1.57 35.50 -3.35
CA VAL A 19 1.44 36.60 -4.30
C VAL A 19 1.24 37.92 -3.55
N LEU A 20 0.37 37.93 -2.56
CA LEU A 20 0.13 39.11 -1.69
C LEU A 20 1.41 39.53 -0.95
N TRP A 21 2.15 38.53 -0.41
CA TRP A 21 3.44 38.77 0.25
C TRP A 21 4.47 39.39 -0.71
N LEU A 22 4.58 38.88 -1.94
CA LEU A 22 5.45 39.46 -2.97
C LEU A 22 5.02 40.89 -3.33
N LEU A 23 3.73 41.15 -3.46
CA LEU A 23 3.19 42.49 -3.75
C LEU A 23 3.42 43.45 -2.59
N LEU A 24 3.24 43.00 -1.35
CA LEU A 24 3.53 43.77 -0.15
C LEU A 24 5.02 44.08 0.00
N LEU A 25 5.89 43.10 -0.26
CA LEU A 25 7.35 43.29 -0.28
C LEU A 25 7.76 44.35 -1.29
N VAL A 26 7.21 44.31 -2.49
CA VAL A 26 7.55 45.28 -3.54
C VAL A 26 7.04 46.69 -3.23
N LYS A 27 5.87 46.82 -2.68
CA LYS A 27 5.14 48.10 -2.57
C LYS A 27 5.26 48.78 -1.21
N TRP A 28 5.29 48.03 -0.08
CA TRP A 28 5.19 48.57 1.27
C TRP A 28 6.41 48.30 2.15
N LEU A 29 7.14 47.22 1.88
CA LEU A 29 8.28 46.79 2.68
C LEU A 29 9.61 46.98 1.99
N ALA A 30 9.64 47.74 0.87
CA ALA A 30 10.87 47.98 0.10
C ALA A 30 12.08 48.39 0.97
N PRO A 31 11.94 49.26 1.99
CA PRO A 31 13.07 49.65 2.87
C PRO A 31 13.56 48.48 3.73
N TYR A 32 12.70 47.53 4.06
CA TYR A 32 13.03 46.37 4.92
C TYR A 32 13.23 45.07 4.15
N THR A 33 13.14 45.10 2.83
CA THR A 33 13.19 43.90 1.97
C THR A 33 14.48 43.12 2.22
N ALA A 34 15.64 43.78 2.33
CA ALA A 34 16.91 43.12 2.57
C ALA A 34 16.95 42.39 3.92
N LEU A 35 16.46 43.03 4.99
CA LEU A 35 16.41 42.45 6.34
C LEU A 35 15.43 41.27 6.41
N ILE A 36 14.25 41.40 5.82
CA ILE A 36 13.25 40.34 5.75
C ILE A 36 13.79 39.16 4.95
N THR A 37 14.39 39.40 3.78
CA THR A 37 15.00 38.35 2.93
C THR A 37 16.13 37.64 3.67
N LEU A 38 17.00 38.37 4.33
CA LEU A 38 18.08 37.79 5.14
C LEU A 38 17.51 36.92 6.27
N THR A 39 16.54 37.41 7.03
CA THR A 39 15.93 36.68 8.14
C THR A 39 15.28 35.38 7.63
N MET A 40 14.55 35.46 6.52
CA MET A 40 13.91 34.29 5.90
C MET A 40 14.92 33.29 5.35
N SER A 41 16.03 33.76 4.76
CA SER A 41 17.10 32.91 4.28
C SER A 41 17.81 32.17 5.42
N VAL A 42 18.06 32.87 6.53
CA VAL A 42 18.62 32.26 7.75
C VAL A 42 17.66 31.24 8.33
N ALA A 43 16.37 31.57 8.43
CA ALA A 43 15.35 30.61 8.89
C ALA A 43 15.25 29.38 7.95
N ALA A 44 15.26 29.60 6.64
CA ALA A 44 15.26 28.51 5.65
C ALA A 44 16.50 27.64 5.78
N PHE A 45 17.68 28.23 6.01
CA PHE A 45 18.92 27.48 6.23
C PHE A 45 18.81 26.54 7.44
N PHE A 46 18.32 27.01 8.59
CA PHE A 46 18.12 26.15 9.75
C PHE A 46 17.04 25.09 9.50
N PHE A 47 16.02 25.41 8.72
CA PHE A 47 14.98 24.45 8.36
C PHE A 47 15.52 23.36 7.42
N VAL A 48 16.38 23.72 6.50
CA VAL A 48 17.11 22.80 5.63
C VAL A 48 17.99 21.85 6.47
N LEU A 49 18.78 22.37 7.40
CA LEU A 49 19.58 21.55 8.33
C LEU A 49 18.69 20.58 9.12
N TYR A 50 17.55 21.04 9.61
CA TYR A 50 16.60 20.20 10.32
C TYR A 50 16.09 19.02 9.46
N ILE A 51 15.80 19.25 8.16
CA ILE A 51 15.38 18.19 7.23
C ILE A 51 16.53 17.22 6.94
N ILE A 52 17.74 17.73 6.73
CA ILE A 52 18.93 16.90 6.43
C ILE A 52 19.22 15.92 7.57
N ILE A 53 19.12 16.37 8.82
CA ILE A 53 19.41 15.55 10.00
C ILE A 53 18.34 14.46 10.22
N LYS A 54 17.12 14.66 9.73
CA LYS A 54 16.07 13.64 9.87
C LYS A 54 16.44 12.36 9.13
N ARG A 55 16.11 11.22 9.72
CA ARG A 55 16.18 9.91 9.06
C ARG A 55 14.91 9.68 8.25
N GLU A 56 14.87 10.27 7.08
CA GLU A 56 13.84 10.09 6.05
C GLU A 56 14.52 9.72 4.75
N GLU A 57 13.78 9.16 3.81
CA GLU A 57 14.28 8.75 2.51
C GLU A 57 14.85 9.96 1.74
N ARG A 58 15.90 9.72 0.94
CA ARG A 58 16.72 10.80 0.32
C ARG A 58 15.91 11.62 -0.69
N THR A 59 15.19 10.97 -1.59
CA THR A 59 14.41 11.64 -2.64
C THR A 59 13.30 12.53 -2.05
N TYR A 60 12.68 12.07 -0.94
CA TYR A 60 11.69 12.85 -0.20
C TYR A 60 12.30 14.12 0.42
N LYS A 61 13.52 14.02 0.96
CA LYS A 61 14.25 15.20 1.46
C LYS A 61 14.55 16.18 0.34
N ILE A 62 15.07 15.71 -0.79
CA ILE A 62 15.42 16.56 -1.94
C ILE A 62 14.22 17.35 -2.41
N LEU A 63 13.06 16.71 -2.55
CA LEU A 63 11.81 17.39 -2.89
C LEU A 63 11.52 18.57 -1.95
N TRP A 64 11.53 18.31 -0.63
CA TRP A 64 11.20 19.35 0.35
C TRP A 64 12.28 20.45 0.44
N LEU A 65 13.53 20.10 0.25
CA LEU A 65 14.61 21.07 0.16
C LEU A 65 14.41 22.02 -1.04
N LEU A 66 14.07 21.48 -2.21
CA LEU A 66 13.76 22.28 -3.40
C LEU A 66 12.56 23.20 -3.17
N VAL A 67 11.46 22.66 -2.60
CA VAL A 67 10.25 23.45 -2.31
C VAL A 67 10.55 24.59 -1.33
N ILE A 68 11.33 24.35 -0.27
CA ILE A 68 11.66 25.34 0.76
C ILE A 68 12.66 26.38 0.24
N LEU A 69 13.64 25.96 -0.54
CA LEU A 69 14.63 26.89 -1.11
C LEU A 69 14.00 27.80 -2.18
N THR A 70 13.02 27.27 -2.95
CA THR A 70 12.30 28.06 -3.96
C THR A 70 11.25 28.99 -3.33
N PHE A 71 10.55 28.51 -2.32
CA PHE A 71 9.47 29.23 -1.62
C PHE A 71 9.67 29.15 -0.10
N PRO A 72 10.56 29.94 0.51
CA PRO A 72 10.99 29.74 1.89
C PRO A 72 9.84 29.65 2.91
N LEU A 73 8.94 30.61 2.96
CA LEU A 73 7.86 30.60 3.92
C LEU A 73 6.72 29.64 3.55
N PRO A 74 6.13 29.69 2.35
CA PRO A 74 5.09 28.72 1.98
C PRO A 74 5.61 27.30 1.95
N GLY A 75 6.82 27.06 1.44
CA GLY A 75 7.44 25.74 1.40
C GLY A 75 7.64 25.13 2.79
N ALA A 76 8.11 25.94 3.76
CA ALA A 76 8.22 25.51 5.15
C ALA A 76 6.83 25.18 5.76
N LEU A 77 5.81 26.02 5.50
CA LEU A 77 4.45 25.74 5.94
C LEU A 77 3.89 24.46 5.29
N PHE A 78 4.05 24.30 3.98
CA PHE A 78 3.64 23.07 3.30
C PHE A 78 4.35 21.83 3.88
N TYR A 79 5.64 21.91 4.17
CA TYR A 79 6.35 20.82 4.81
C TYR A 79 5.79 20.51 6.21
N LEU A 80 5.49 21.52 7.03
CA LEU A 80 4.94 21.32 8.36
C LEU A 80 3.58 20.63 8.33
N PHE A 81 2.73 20.94 7.34
CA PHE A 81 1.39 20.36 7.21
C PHE A 81 1.36 19.03 6.48
N PHE A 82 2.20 18.84 5.46
CA PHE A 82 2.13 17.68 4.55
C PHE A 82 3.35 16.79 4.57
N GLY A 83 4.53 17.35 4.83
CA GLY A 83 5.80 16.62 4.82
C GLY A 83 6.22 16.07 6.17
N ASN A 84 5.72 16.63 7.27
CA ASN A 84 6.19 16.27 8.59
C ASN A 84 5.39 15.09 9.17
N LYS A 85 6.05 13.98 9.49
CA LYS A 85 5.45 12.83 10.18
C LYS A 85 4.83 13.17 11.56
N ARG A 86 5.08 14.35 12.11
CA ARG A 86 4.43 14.82 13.35
C ARG A 86 2.90 14.91 13.23
N THR A 87 2.37 15.10 12.05
CA THR A 87 0.92 15.10 11.79
C THR A 87 0.27 13.75 12.04
N ALA A 88 1.05 12.66 11.96
CA ALA A 88 0.60 11.29 12.24
C ALA A 88 0.76 10.86 13.72
N LYS A 89 1.34 11.70 14.59
CA LYS A 89 1.52 11.37 16.02
C LYS A 89 0.23 10.93 16.73
N PRO A 90 -0.94 11.57 16.51
CA PRO A 90 -2.18 11.12 17.14
C PRO A 90 -2.59 9.71 16.73
N LEU A 91 -2.35 9.37 15.45
CA LEU A 91 -2.61 8.04 14.90
C LEU A 91 -1.64 7.01 15.53
N GLY A 92 -0.35 7.32 15.59
CA GLY A 92 0.65 6.48 16.25
C GLY A 92 0.31 6.19 17.71
N LYS A 93 -0.02 7.22 18.49
CA LYS A 93 -0.42 7.05 19.90
C LYS A 93 -1.64 6.17 20.10
N ARG A 94 -2.60 6.15 19.16
CA ARG A 94 -3.76 5.25 19.24
C ARG A 94 -3.36 3.80 19.01
N LEU A 95 -2.55 3.55 17.98
CA LEU A 95 -2.05 2.22 17.68
C LEU A 95 -1.15 1.69 18.81
N GLU A 96 -0.31 2.54 19.41
CA GLU A 96 0.50 2.18 20.58
C GLU A 96 -0.38 1.78 21.77
N LYS A 97 -1.39 2.57 22.12
CA LYS A 97 -2.34 2.24 23.19
C LYS A 97 -3.02 0.89 22.99
N VAL A 98 -3.40 0.58 21.74
CA VAL A 98 -4.01 -0.72 21.44
C VAL A 98 -3.01 -1.86 21.60
N LYS A 99 -1.75 -1.66 21.21
CA LYS A 99 -0.68 -2.64 21.43
C LYS A 99 -0.40 -2.85 22.92
N GLU A 100 -0.38 -1.78 23.71
CA GLU A 100 -0.18 -1.83 25.17
C GLU A 100 -1.37 -2.50 25.89
N ALA A 101 -2.59 -2.25 25.43
CA ALA A 101 -3.81 -2.87 25.98
C ALA A 101 -3.94 -4.37 25.65
N GLY A 102 -3.04 -4.90 24.80
CA GLY A 102 -2.98 -6.31 24.50
C GLY A 102 -4.06 -6.78 23.53
N THR A 103 -4.01 -6.32 22.27
CA THR A 103 -4.74 -7.07 21.21
C THR A 103 -4.25 -8.51 21.25
N PRO A 104 -5.13 -9.52 21.26
CA PRO A 104 -4.71 -10.91 21.23
C PRO A 104 -3.71 -11.13 20.11
N LYS A 105 -2.47 -11.47 20.45
CA LYS A 105 -1.46 -11.80 19.43
C LYS A 105 -1.92 -13.05 18.68
N PRO A 106 -1.52 -13.19 17.40
CA PRO A 106 -1.75 -14.44 16.71
C PRO A 106 -1.24 -15.60 17.57
N LEU A 107 -2.08 -16.57 17.80
CA LEU A 107 -1.70 -17.78 18.51
C LEU A 107 -0.67 -18.51 17.64
N CYS A 108 0.60 -18.39 18.00
CA CYS A 108 1.65 -19.21 17.42
C CYS A 108 1.74 -20.47 18.26
N ILE A 109 1.32 -21.59 17.70
CA ILE A 109 1.43 -22.91 18.36
C ILE A 109 2.89 -23.37 18.27
N GLY A 110 3.75 -22.72 19.06
CA GLY A 110 5.18 -23.02 19.13
C GLY A 110 6.03 -22.35 18.04
N ALA A 111 7.36 -22.36 18.24
CA ALA A 111 8.29 -21.95 17.20
C ALA A 111 8.23 -22.97 16.07
N VAL A 112 7.81 -22.56 14.89
CA VAL A 112 7.79 -23.41 13.71
C VAL A 112 9.24 -23.76 13.35
N PRO A 113 9.64 -25.06 13.38
CA PRO A 113 10.95 -25.46 12.92
C PRO A 113 11.13 -25.06 11.46
N PHE A 114 12.22 -24.36 11.16
CA PHE A 114 12.53 -23.92 9.82
C PHE A 114 13.66 -24.78 9.23
N ASP A 115 13.41 -25.44 8.14
CA ASP A 115 14.33 -26.34 7.42
C ASP A 115 14.96 -25.70 6.19
N GLY A 116 14.78 -24.41 6.00
CA GLY A 116 15.35 -23.64 4.89
C GLY A 116 16.81 -23.27 5.08
N GLY A 117 17.41 -22.68 4.04
CA GLY A 117 18.79 -22.19 4.10
C GLY A 117 18.96 -21.09 5.16
N HIS A 118 20.13 -21.08 5.80
CA HIS A 118 20.46 -20.14 6.90
C HIS A 118 20.18 -18.67 6.58
N ARG A 119 20.41 -18.25 5.33
CA ARG A 119 20.20 -16.87 4.89
C ARG A 119 18.72 -16.49 4.87
N MET A 120 17.86 -17.37 4.35
CA MET A 120 16.41 -17.15 4.38
C MET A 120 15.87 -17.20 5.81
N GLU A 121 16.41 -18.06 6.66
CA GLU A 121 16.04 -18.06 8.08
C GLU A 121 16.33 -16.71 8.74
N GLN A 122 17.49 -16.14 8.49
CA GLN A 122 17.84 -14.81 9.02
C GLN A 122 16.85 -13.74 8.55
N THR A 123 16.46 -13.75 7.26
CA THR A 123 15.45 -12.84 6.69
C THR A 123 14.11 -13.00 7.38
N LEU A 124 13.62 -14.22 7.54
CA LEU A 124 12.34 -14.51 8.17
C LEU A 124 12.35 -14.11 9.66
N ARG A 125 13.41 -14.45 10.40
CA ARG A 125 13.56 -14.06 11.81
C ARG A 125 13.71 -12.56 12.00
N TRP A 126 14.35 -11.87 11.03
CA TRP A 126 14.38 -10.41 11.02
C TRP A 126 12.97 -9.85 10.82
N LEU A 127 12.22 -10.38 9.84
CA LEU A 127 10.87 -9.92 9.52
C LEU A 127 9.90 -10.15 10.69
N GLU A 128 9.96 -11.32 11.36
CA GLU A 128 9.21 -11.61 12.57
C GLU A 128 9.47 -10.57 13.68
N ARG A 129 10.75 -10.33 14.01
CA ARG A 129 11.13 -9.37 15.04
C ARG A 129 10.73 -7.95 14.68
N LYS A 130 10.83 -7.60 13.41
CA LYS A 130 10.53 -6.25 12.90
C LYS A 130 9.05 -5.94 12.91
N THR A 131 8.23 -6.89 12.48
CA THR A 131 6.80 -6.72 12.30
C THR A 131 5.98 -7.17 13.52
N GLY A 132 6.52 -8.09 14.30
CA GLY A 132 5.83 -8.74 15.42
C GLY A 132 4.84 -9.83 14.99
N TYR A 133 4.87 -10.24 13.71
CA TYR A 133 4.04 -11.31 13.15
C TYR A 133 4.86 -12.58 13.02
N PRO A 134 4.32 -13.75 13.46
CA PRO A 134 5.06 -15.00 13.45
C PRO A 134 5.11 -15.62 12.07
N LEU A 135 6.18 -16.39 11.83
CA LEU A 135 6.25 -17.35 10.74
C LEU A 135 5.33 -18.54 11.09
N MET A 136 4.50 -18.94 10.13
CA MET A 136 3.54 -20.03 10.29
C MET A 136 3.70 -21.06 9.17
N ARG A 137 3.21 -22.29 9.37
CA ARG A 137 2.97 -23.22 8.26
C ARG A 137 1.88 -22.64 7.36
N ALA A 138 2.07 -22.72 6.04
CA ALA A 138 1.13 -22.07 5.11
C ALA A 138 -0.26 -22.74 5.11
N GLY A 139 -0.36 -24.02 5.44
CA GLY A 139 -1.62 -24.76 5.45
C GLY A 139 -2.24 -24.84 4.05
N GLN A 140 -3.56 -24.67 3.95
CA GLN A 140 -4.23 -24.60 2.66
C GLN A 140 -4.18 -23.15 2.13
N VAL A 141 -3.49 -22.97 1.03
CA VAL A 141 -3.40 -21.70 0.30
C VAL A 141 -3.97 -21.89 -1.10
N ARG A 142 -4.79 -20.96 -1.55
CA ARG A 142 -5.29 -20.87 -2.91
C ARG A 142 -4.88 -19.55 -3.54
N TYR A 143 -4.29 -19.62 -4.72
CA TYR A 143 -3.93 -18.46 -5.53
C TYR A 143 -5.09 -18.05 -6.44
N TYR A 144 -5.21 -16.74 -6.69
CA TYR A 144 -6.12 -16.19 -7.69
C TYR A 144 -5.35 -15.26 -8.62
N ALA A 145 -5.32 -15.61 -9.88
CA ALA A 145 -4.72 -14.82 -10.95
C ALA A 145 -5.58 -13.60 -11.32
N LEU A 146 -6.86 -13.60 -10.97
CA LEU A 146 -7.82 -12.54 -11.28
C LEU A 146 -8.79 -12.32 -10.10
N GLY A 147 -9.31 -11.10 -9.98
CA GLY A 147 -10.36 -10.79 -9.01
C GLY A 147 -11.67 -11.50 -9.30
N ASP A 148 -11.96 -11.75 -10.58
CA ASP A 148 -13.12 -12.50 -11.06
C ASP A 148 -13.22 -13.90 -10.43
N ASP A 149 -12.07 -14.58 -10.32
CA ASP A 149 -11.98 -15.92 -9.73
C ASP A 149 -12.05 -15.89 -8.20
N MET A 150 -11.59 -14.81 -7.58
CA MET A 150 -11.53 -14.66 -6.13
C MET A 150 -12.92 -14.34 -5.52
N MET A 151 -13.71 -13.51 -6.20
CA MET A 151 -14.96 -12.97 -5.67
C MET A 151 -16.04 -14.02 -5.38
N PRO A 152 -16.27 -15.04 -6.23
CA PRO A 152 -17.22 -16.12 -5.94
C PRO A 152 -16.88 -16.88 -4.66
N ASP A 153 -15.61 -17.18 -4.44
CA ASP A 153 -15.15 -17.87 -3.24
C ASP A 153 -15.32 -17.01 -1.98
N MET A 154 -15.04 -15.71 -2.07
CA MET A 154 -15.29 -14.78 -0.98
C MET A 154 -16.76 -14.76 -0.57
N LEU A 155 -17.68 -14.69 -1.54
CA LEU A 155 -19.12 -14.72 -1.28
C LEU A 155 -19.57 -16.04 -0.65
N GLU A 156 -19.01 -17.16 -1.11
CA GLU A 156 -19.33 -18.48 -0.57
C GLU A 156 -18.84 -18.64 0.87
N ASP A 157 -17.62 -18.19 1.18
CA ASP A 157 -17.11 -18.25 2.55
C ASP A 157 -17.88 -17.31 3.49
N ILE A 158 -18.30 -16.11 3.03
CA ILE A 158 -19.18 -15.23 3.82
C ILE A 158 -20.52 -15.93 4.12
N LYS A 159 -21.13 -16.62 3.14
CA LYS A 159 -22.36 -17.39 3.35
C LYS A 159 -22.19 -18.51 4.38
N ARG A 160 -21.00 -19.09 4.49
CA ARG A 160 -20.68 -20.15 5.46
C ARG A 160 -20.29 -19.62 6.84
N ALA A 161 -20.11 -18.32 6.99
CA ALA A 161 -19.74 -17.70 8.26
C ALA A 161 -20.71 -18.05 9.40
N ARG A 162 -20.15 -18.29 10.59
CA ARG A 162 -20.88 -18.74 11.81
C ARG A 162 -20.79 -17.77 12.97
N SER A 163 -19.75 -16.94 13.01
CA SER A 163 -19.47 -16.05 14.14
C SER A 163 -19.27 -14.61 13.73
N PHE A 164 -18.36 -14.35 12.78
CA PHE A 164 -18.06 -13.00 12.36
C PHE A 164 -17.51 -12.91 10.95
N VAL A 165 -17.68 -11.72 10.32
CA VAL A 165 -17.04 -11.37 9.06
C VAL A 165 -16.47 -9.96 9.19
N TYR A 166 -15.17 -9.81 8.93
CA TYR A 166 -14.46 -8.53 8.96
C TYR A 166 -13.90 -8.19 7.59
N LEU A 167 -14.17 -6.96 7.14
CA LEU A 167 -13.69 -6.42 5.87
C LEU A 167 -12.89 -5.14 6.10
N GLU A 168 -11.75 -5.04 5.45
CA GLU A 168 -10.92 -3.84 5.44
C GLU A 168 -10.43 -3.57 4.02
N TYR A 169 -10.85 -2.44 3.44
CA TYR A 169 -10.59 -2.13 2.04
C TYR A 169 -10.26 -0.66 1.83
N PHE A 170 -9.31 -0.39 0.92
CA PHE A 170 -8.98 0.97 0.53
C PHE A 170 -10.10 1.62 -0.29
N ILE A 171 -10.65 0.88 -1.26
CA ILE A 171 -11.77 1.33 -2.09
C ILE A 171 -12.96 0.39 -1.90
N ILE A 172 -14.10 0.99 -1.54
CA ILE A 172 -15.43 0.39 -1.68
C ILE A 172 -16.22 1.28 -2.62
N GLU A 173 -16.82 0.68 -3.64
CA GLU A 173 -17.62 1.37 -4.64
C GLU A 173 -18.92 0.61 -4.87
N PRO A 174 -20.09 1.26 -4.65
CA PRO A 174 -21.39 0.67 -5.01
C PRO A 174 -21.41 0.25 -6.47
N GLY A 175 -21.91 -0.94 -6.73
CA GLY A 175 -21.95 -1.59 -8.03
C GLY A 175 -22.32 -3.06 -7.85
N ARG A 176 -22.34 -3.83 -8.94
CA ARG A 176 -22.79 -5.23 -8.91
C ARG A 176 -22.02 -6.10 -7.92
N LEU A 177 -20.69 -5.90 -7.85
CA LEU A 177 -19.84 -6.63 -6.94
C LEU A 177 -20.14 -6.30 -5.48
N TRP A 178 -20.08 -5.01 -5.11
CA TRP A 178 -20.33 -4.57 -3.74
C TRP A 178 -21.76 -4.89 -3.30
N ASP A 179 -22.75 -4.63 -4.14
CA ASP A 179 -24.16 -4.84 -3.80
C ASP A 179 -24.46 -6.32 -3.54
N SER A 180 -23.84 -7.23 -4.33
CA SER A 180 -23.92 -8.68 -4.08
C SER A 180 -23.30 -9.07 -2.75
N MET A 181 -22.16 -8.49 -2.40
CA MET A 181 -21.49 -8.73 -1.13
C MET A 181 -22.27 -8.14 0.04
N ALA A 182 -22.74 -6.90 -0.08
CA ALA A 182 -23.53 -6.22 0.94
C ALA A 182 -24.80 -6.98 1.29
N ALA A 183 -25.51 -7.54 0.30
CA ALA A 183 -26.71 -8.35 0.52
C ALA A 183 -26.42 -9.58 1.39
N VAL A 184 -25.31 -10.29 1.15
CA VAL A 184 -24.92 -11.46 1.97
C VAL A 184 -24.49 -11.02 3.38
N LEU A 185 -23.77 -9.88 3.51
CA LEU A 185 -23.40 -9.34 4.82
C LEU A 185 -24.62 -8.89 5.64
N GLU A 186 -25.63 -8.28 5.00
CA GLU A 186 -26.90 -7.90 5.63
C GLU A 186 -27.64 -9.13 6.16
N ASP A 187 -27.72 -10.20 5.35
CA ASP A 187 -28.33 -11.48 5.78
C ASP A 187 -27.61 -12.07 7.00
N LYS A 188 -26.27 -12.08 7.00
CA LYS A 188 -25.46 -12.55 8.13
C LYS A 188 -25.61 -11.67 9.37
N ALA A 189 -25.70 -10.36 9.22
CA ALA A 189 -25.97 -9.45 10.32
C ALA A 189 -27.36 -9.69 10.93
N ALA A 190 -28.37 -9.94 10.11
CA ALA A 190 -29.73 -10.31 10.55
C ALA A 190 -29.76 -11.65 11.32
N GLN A 191 -28.86 -12.59 11.01
CA GLN A 191 -28.62 -13.84 11.75
C GLN A 191 -27.87 -13.63 13.08
N GLY A 192 -27.43 -12.39 13.39
CA GLY A 192 -26.76 -12.05 14.65
C GLY A 192 -25.24 -12.18 14.61
N LEU A 193 -24.60 -12.37 13.44
CA LEU A 193 -23.14 -12.42 13.32
C LEU A 193 -22.54 -11.03 13.51
N ASP A 194 -21.31 -10.98 14.01
CA ASP A 194 -20.54 -9.73 14.13
C ASP A 194 -19.94 -9.33 12.79
N ILE A 195 -20.60 -8.43 12.07
CA ILE A 195 -20.15 -7.93 10.78
C ILE A 195 -19.49 -6.56 10.95
N ARG A 196 -18.22 -6.44 10.50
CA ARG A 196 -17.44 -5.19 10.59
C ARG A 196 -16.82 -4.82 9.26
N VAL A 197 -17.00 -3.55 8.89
CA VAL A 197 -16.44 -2.98 7.66
C VAL A 197 -15.59 -1.76 8.02
N MET A 198 -14.32 -1.78 7.65
CA MET A 198 -13.43 -0.61 7.69
C MET A 198 -13.06 -0.23 6.27
N TYR A 199 -13.09 1.07 5.95
CA TYR A 199 -12.69 1.57 4.65
C TYR A 199 -11.87 2.84 4.77
N ASP A 200 -10.96 3.08 3.82
CA ASP A 200 -10.19 4.32 3.79
C ASP A 200 -11.06 5.49 3.29
N ASP A 201 -11.19 6.56 4.08
CA ASP A 201 -12.04 7.71 3.73
C ASP A 201 -11.55 8.45 2.49
N LEU A 202 -10.23 8.47 2.21
CA LEU A 202 -9.68 9.09 1.01
C LEU A 202 -9.81 8.17 -0.20
N GLY A 203 -9.49 6.89 -0.04
CA GLY A 203 -9.59 5.91 -1.11
C GLY A 203 -11.00 5.78 -1.67
N SER A 204 -12.00 5.87 -0.79
CA SER A 204 -13.42 5.76 -1.14
C SER A 204 -14.14 7.12 -1.21
N ILE A 205 -13.40 8.24 -1.28
CA ILE A 205 -13.96 9.60 -1.12
C ILE A 205 -15.04 9.99 -2.13
N SER A 206 -14.95 9.46 -3.33
CA SER A 206 -15.90 9.73 -4.42
C SER A 206 -16.98 8.66 -4.57
N THR A 207 -16.80 7.50 -3.94
CA THR A 207 -17.62 6.31 -4.18
C THR A 207 -18.43 5.89 -2.96
N PHE A 208 -17.88 6.01 -1.75
CA PHE A 208 -18.52 5.54 -0.52
C PHE A 208 -18.59 6.66 0.51
N ASN A 209 -19.78 7.14 0.80
CA ASN A 209 -20.03 8.29 1.64
C ASN A 209 -20.71 7.94 2.97
N MET A 210 -21.00 8.95 3.81
CA MET A 210 -21.64 8.74 5.11
C MET A 210 -23.09 8.23 5.01
N ASP A 211 -23.76 8.34 3.86
CA ASP A 211 -25.09 7.75 3.65
C ASP A 211 -24.97 6.23 3.53
N ASN A 212 -23.96 5.74 2.78
CA ASN A 212 -23.66 4.32 2.70
C ASN A 212 -23.34 3.73 4.10
N VAL A 213 -22.54 4.47 4.91
CA VAL A 213 -22.24 4.07 6.29
C VAL A 213 -23.51 3.98 7.14
N ARG A 214 -24.41 4.96 7.04
CA ARG A 214 -25.68 4.96 7.76
C ARG A 214 -26.58 3.79 7.34
N GLN A 215 -26.62 3.51 6.05
CA GLN A 215 -27.36 2.38 5.51
C GLN A 215 -26.84 1.06 6.08
N LEU A 216 -25.55 0.79 6.03
CA LEU A 216 -24.97 -0.43 6.62
C LEU A 216 -25.25 -0.54 8.11
N ARG A 217 -25.10 0.55 8.86
CA ARG A 217 -25.37 0.58 10.31
C ARG A 217 -26.85 0.30 10.64
N SER A 218 -27.78 0.79 9.82
CA SER A 218 -29.20 0.49 10.00
C SER A 218 -29.56 -0.98 9.79
N LYS A 219 -28.67 -1.73 9.12
CA LYS A 219 -28.77 -3.19 8.89
C LYS A 219 -27.97 -4.01 9.91
N GLY A 220 -27.46 -3.39 10.96
CA GLY A 220 -26.66 -4.08 12.00
C GLY A 220 -25.17 -4.25 11.68
N ILE A 221 -24.71 -3.79 10.53
CA ILE A 221 -23.30 -3.86 10.12
C ILE A 221 -22.52 -2.69 10.75
N LYS A 222 -21.48 -3.00 11.50
CA LYS A 222 -20.60 -1.98 12.10
C LYS A 222 -19.63 -1.46 11.03
N CYS A 223 -19.72 -0.17 10.67
CA CYS A 223 -18.91 0.42 9.61
C CYS A 223 -18.13 1.64 10.11
N VAL A 224 -16.80 1.70 9.83
CA VAL A 224 -15.90 2.75 10.32
C VAL A 224 -15.03 3.27 9.18
N PRO A 225 -15.01 4.61 8.93
CA PRO A 225 -14.04 5.22 8.05
C PRO A 225 -12.67 5.29 8.73
N PHE A 226 -11.63 4.81 8.05
CA PHE A 226 -10.25 4.98 8.50
C PHE A 226 -9.76 6.40 8.16
N ASN A 227 -9.10 7.04 9.13
CA ASN A 227 -8.46 8.35 9.02
C ASN A 227 -9.30 9.38 8.23
N PRO A 228 -10.49 9.76 8.74
CA PRO A 228 -11.42 10.64 8.04
C PRO A 228 -10.76 11.98 7.68
N LEU A 229 -11.00 12.45 6.46
CA LEU A 229 -10.54 13.75 5.98
C LEU A 229 -11.44 14.87 6.53
N ILE A 230 -11.09 15.34 7.73
CA ILE A 230 -11.62 16.57 8.29
C ILE A 230 -10.70 17.71 7.85
N ALA A 231 -11.27 18.79 7.30
CA ALA A 231 -10.58 19.84 6.54
C ALA A 231 -9.27 20.42 7.13
N VAL A 232 -9.00 20.28 8.43
CA VAL A 232 -7.81 20.79 9.12
C VAL A 232 -6.97 19.65 9.76
N LYS A 233 -7.53 18.46 9.92
CA LYS A 233 -6.88 17.36 10.67
C LYS A 233 -6.63 16.10 9.85
N GLY A 234 -7.16 15.99 8.63
CA GLY A 234 -6.97 14.84 7.77
C GLY A 234 -5.66 14.92 7.00
N THR A 235 -4.91 13.84 6.99
CA THR A 235 -3.66 13.75 6.23
C THR A 235 -3.89 13.04 4.91
N VAL A 236 -3.30 13.53 3.83
CA VAL A 236 -3.31 12.86 2.52
C VAL A 236 -2.46 11.58 2.56
N ASN A 237 -1.42 11.58 3.38
CA ASN A 237 -0.58 10.42 3.68
C ASN A 237 -1.20 9.59 4.82
N TYR A 238 -0.57 8.48 5.16
CA TYR A 238 -1.01 7.58 6.24
C TYR A 238 -2.40 7.00 5.98
N ARG A 239 -2.62 6.57 4.70
CA ARG A 239 -3.85 5.92 4.28
C ARG A 239 -3.77 4.42 4.52
N ASP A 240 -4.91 3.81 4.72
CA ASP A 240 -5.03 2.36 4.84
C ASP A 240 -5.21 1.75 3.44
N HIS A 241 -4.11 1.29 2.87
CA HIS A 241 -4.13 0.69 1.53
C HIS A 241 -4.28 -0.83 1.57
N ARG A 242 -4.50 -1.41 2.75
CA ARG A 242 -4.70 -2.85 2.93
C ARG A 242 -6.05 -3.30 2.36
N LYS A 243 -6.11 -4.57 1.97
CA LYS A 243 -7.31 -5.21 1.47
C LYS A 243 -7.36 -6.60 2.08
N MET A 244 -8.37 -6.82 2.91
CA MET A 244 -8.56 -8.12 3.55
C MET A 244 -10.01 -8.41 3.85
N LEU A 245 -10.39 -9.68 3.71
CA LEU A 245 -11.62 -10.26 4.21
C LEU A 245 -11.24 -11.38 5.18
N ILE A 246 -11.85 -11.40 6.34
CA ILE A 246 -11.65 -12.43 7.37
C ILE A 246 -13.01 -13.03 7.72
N VAL A 247 -13.09 -14.35 7.71
CA VAL A 247 -14.28 -15.11 8.08
C VAL A 247 -13.95 -16.01 9.25
N ASP A 248 -14.63 -15.80 10.38
CA ASP A 248 -14.54 -16.59 11.62
C ASP A 248 -13.13 -16.71 12.23
N GLY A 249 -12.12 -15.96 11.71
CA GLY A 249 -10.71 -16.12 12.06
C GLY A 249 -10.05 -17.40 11.53
N GLU A 250 -10.81 -18.17 10.74
CA GLU A 250 -10.40 -19.44 10.14
C GLU A 250 -10.01 -19.30 8.67
N THR A 251 -10.55 -18.28 7.99
CA THR A 251 -10.28 -18.00 6.57
C THR A 251 -9.93 -16.53 6.40
N ALA A 252 -8.91 -16.24 5.60
CA ALA A 252 -8.57 -14.88 5.21
C ALA A 252 -8.25 -14.78 3.73
N TYR A 253 -8.64 -13.65 3.13
CA TYR A 253 -8.31 -13.25 1.76
C TYR A 253 -7.51 -11.96 1.79
N SER A 254 -6.51 -11.88 0.92
CA SER A 254 -5.78 -10.64 0.67
C SER A 254 -5.18 -10.59 -0.73
N GLY A 255 -4.64 -9.42 -1.12
CA GLY A 255 -4.07 -9.17 -2.43
C GLY A 255 -4.27 -7.74 -2.89
N GLY A 256 -4.21 -7.50 -4.21
CA GLY A 256 -4.40 -6.18 -4.80
C GLY A 256 -5.86 -5.74 -4.98
N VAL A 257 -6.80 -6.68 -4.93
CA VAL A 257 -8.21 -6.51 -5.33
C VAL A 257 -8.99 -5.65 -4.33
N ASN A 258 -9.64 -4.58 -4.80
CA ASN A 258 -10.61 -3.77 -4.04
C ASN A 258 -12.05 -4.19 -4.36
N LEU A 259 -13.01 -3.62 -3.62
CA LEU A 259 -14.44 -3.90 -3.81
C LEU A 259 -15.08 -2.88 -4.77
N ALA A 260 -14.79 -3.04 -6.07
CA ALA A 260 -15.40 -2.26 -7.15
C ALA A 260 -15.45 -3.11 -8.43
N ASP A 261 -16.44 -2.87 -9.29
CA ASP A 261 -16.75 -3.69 -10.46
C ASP A 261 -15.58 -3.89 -11.42
N ARG A 262 -14.71 -2.89 -11.57
CA ARG A 262 -13.51 -2.98 -12.41
C ARG A 262 -12.48 -4.00 -11.93
N TYR A 263 -12.42 -4.32 -10.64
CA TYR A 263 -11.47 -5.32 -10.11
C TYR A 263 -11.90 -6.77 -10.38
N ALA A 264 -13.16 -6.97 -10.76
CA ALA A 264 -13.70 -8.25 -11.20
C ALA A 264 -14.11 -8.23 -12.68
N ASN A 265 -13.51 -7.36 -13.48
CA ASN A 265 -13.75 -7.21 -14.92
C ASN A 265 -15.24 -7.08 -15.34
N ILE A 266 -16.13 -6.72 -14.40
CA ILE A 266 -17.53 -6.43 -14.66
C ILE A 266 -17.62 -5.15 -15.50
N GLU A 267 -16.76 -4.18 -15.22
CA GLU A 267 -16.50 -2.98 -16.01
C GLU A 267 -15.02 -2.92 -16.39
N GLN A 268 -14.72 -2.45 -17.62
CA GLN A 268 -13.34 -2.43 -18.13
C GLN A 268 -12.93 -1.03 -18.61
N PRO A 269 -12.93 0.00 -17.75
CA PRO A 269 -12.60 1.38 -18.19
C PRO A 269 -11.16 1.53 -18.65
N TYR A 270 -10.26 0.60 -18.28
CA TYR A 270 -8.85 0.59 -18.63
C TYR A 270 -8.44 -0.72 -19.34
N GLY A 271 -9.36 -1.32 -20.08
CA GLY A 271 -9.18 -2.66 -20.63
C GLY A 271 -9.28 -3.74 -19.56
N HIS A 272 -8.74 -4.91 -19.85
CA HIS A 272 -8.73 -6.03 -18.91
C HIS A 272 -7.95 -5.69 -17.64
N TRP A 273 -8.59 -5.86 -16.48
CA TRP A 273 -7.98 -5.60 -15.17
C TRP A 273 -7.31 -6.87 -14.64
N LYS A 274 -5.99 -6.85 -14.58
CA LYS A 274 -5.17 -7.94 -14.05
C LYS A 274 -4.76 -7.64 -12.61
N ASP A 275 -5.28 -8.41 -11.67
CA ASP A 275 -4.89 -8.31 -10.26
C ASP A 275 -4.59 -9.70 -9.70
N THR A 276 -3.99 -9.76 -8.52
CA THR A 276 -3.69 -11.02 -7.83
C THR A 276 -4.22 -11.02 -6.41
N GLY A 277 -4.63 -12.19 -5.95
CA GLY A 277 -5.03 -12.41 -4.57
C GLY A 277 -4.76 -13.84 -4.13
N PHE A 278 -5.00 -14.08 -2.86
CA PHE A 278 -4.92 -15.41 -2.28
C PHE A 278 -5.93 -15.59 -1.15
N ARG A 279 -6.24 -16.84 -0.87
CA ARG A 279 -7.02 -17.32 0.28
C ARG A 279 -6.13 -18.20 1.13
N VAL A 280 -6.15 -18.01 2.43
CA VAL A 280 -5.51 -18.91 3.40
C VAL A 280 -6.55 -19.39 4.41
N THR A 281 -6.37 -20.62 4.90
CA THR A 281 -7.21 -21.16 5.98
C THR A 281 -6.35 -21.64 7.14
N GLY A 282 -6.96 -21.68 8.33
CA GLY A 282 -6.32 -22.15 9.54
C GLY A 282 -5.50 -21.07 10.25
N GLU A 283 -4.38 -21.47 10.83
CA GLU A 283 -3.53 -20.61 11.66
C GLU A 283 -3.11 -19.27 10.99
N PRO A 284 -2.73 -19.23 9.70
CA PRO A 284 -2.33 -17.98 9.04
C PRO A 284 -3.44 -16.91 9.01
N ALA A 285 -4.72 -17.28 9.02
CA ALA A 285 -5.83 -16.35 9.05
C ALA A 285 -5.86 -15.48 10.32
N GLN A 286 -5.23 -15.94 11.40
CA GLN A 286 -5.14 -15.19 12.66
C GLN A 286 -4.26 -13.94 12.55
N SER A 287 -3.22 -13.96 11.72
CA SER A 287 -2.42 -12.77 11.46
C SER A 287 -3.28 -11.65 10.88
N PHE A 288 -4.17 -11.97 9.95
CA PHE A 288 -5.12 -11.01 9.36
C PHE A 288 -6.16 -10.54 10.38
N THR A 289 -6.69 -11.44 11.18
CA THR A 289 -7.61 -11.11 12.29
C THR A 289 -6.97 -10.11 13.25
N HIS A 290 -5.72 -10.36 13.65
CA HIS A 290 -4.97 -9.46 14.52
C HIS A 290 -4.70 -8.09 13.84
N MET A 291 -4.35 -8.08 12.54
CA MET A 291 -4.16 -6.83 11.79
C MET A 291 -5.43 -6.00 11.80
N PHE A 292 -6.57 -6.59 11.46
CA PHE A 292 -7.86 -5.93 11.45
C PHE A 292 -8.23 -5.36 12.82
N LEU A 293 -8.14 -6.19 13.86
CA LEU A 293 -8.53 -5.80 15.22
C LEU A 293 -7.65 -4.70 15.80
N THR A 294 -6.35 -4.72 15.49
CA THR A 294 -5.44 -3.64 15.90
C THR A 294 -5.91 -2.29 15.40
N PHE A 295 -6.34 -2.22 14.14
CA PHE A 295 -6.84 -0.97 13.55
C PHE A 295 -8.28 -0.68 13.95
N TRP A 296 -9.13 -1.68 13.98
CA TRP A 296 -10.50 -1.53 14.46
C TRP A 296 -10.53 -0.93 15.87
N ASN A 297 -9.75 -1.48 16.80
CA ASN A 297 -9.69 -1.02 18.18
C ASN A 297 -9.14 0.41 18.31
N ALA A 298 -8.19 0.78 17.44
CA ALA A 298 -7.66 2.14 17.42
C ALA A 298 -8.66 3.20 16.91
N PHE A 299 -9.64 2.80 16.10
CA PHE A 299 -10.57 3.73 15.42
C PHE A 299 -12.03 3.58 15.80
N SER A 300 -12.46 2.43 16.33
CA SER A 300 -13.87 2.18 16.72
C SER A 300 -14.33 3.04 17.88
N LEU A 301 -13.46 3.34 18.86
CA LEU A 301 -13.78 4.17 20.02
C LEU A 301 -14.31 5.55 19.66
N GLN A 302 -13.86 6.12 18.52
CA GLN A 302 -14.38 7.40 18.03
C GLN A 302 -15.81 7.33 17.51
N ASN A 303 -16.28 6.11 17.19
CA ASN A 303 -17.61 5.86 16.67
C ASN A 303 -18.53 5.22 17.71
N ASN A 304 -18.10 5.15 18.98
CA ASN A 304 -18.82 4.50 20.08
C ASN A 304 -19.23 3.06 19.76
N LEU A 305 -18.38 2.33 19.05
CA LEU A 305 -18.67 0.93 18.70
C LEU A 305 -18.04 -0.02 19.72
N PRO A 306 -18.74 -1.12 20.07
CA PRO A 306 -18.23 -2.09 21.04
C PRO A 306 -16.98 -2.79 20.54
N GLN A 307 -16.10 -3.15 21.48
CA GLN A 307 -14.96 -4.01 21.20
C GLN A 307 -15.43 -5.42 20.85
N PRO A 308 -14.72 -6.16 19.98
CA PRO A 308 -15.08 -7.52 19.64
C PRO A 308 -14.86 -8.48 20.82
N GLU A 309 -15.80 -9.36 21.05
CA GLU A 309 -15.55 -10.58 21.79
C GLU A 309 -14.97 -11.62 20.84
N LEU A 310 -13.67 -11.90 20.99
CA LEU A 310 -13.02 -12.93 20.20
C LEU A 310 -13.30 -14.29 20.84
N LYS A 311 -13.99 -15.13 20.10
CA LYS A 311 -14.01 -16.57 20.37
C LYS A 311 -12.72 -17.18 19.82
N GLU A 312 -12.13 -18.10 20.56
CA GLU A 312 -10.99 -18.85 20.03
C GLU A 312 -11.42 -19.60 18.75
N PRO A 313 -10.68 -19.39 17.63
CA PRO A 313 -11.02 -20.08 16.40
C PRO A 313 -10.79 -21.58 16.57
N ARG A 314 -11.67 -22.39 16.01
CA ARG A 314 -11.46 -23.83 15.87
C ARG A 314 -10.52 -24.06 14.71
N LEU A 315 -9.22 -24.11 14.99
CA LEU A 315 -8.22 -24.36 13.95
C LEU A 315 -8.16 -25.86 13.68
N PRO A 316 -8.40 -26.30 12.44
CA PRO A 316 -8.09 -27.67 12.06
C PRO A 316 -6.58 -27.87 12.18
N ALA A 317 -6.17 -29.09 12.56
CA ALA A 317 -4.77 -29.45 12.50
C ALA A 317 -4.24 -29.26 11.05
N PRO A 318 -3.00 -28.79 10.86
CA PRO A 318 -2.43 -28.63 9.54
C PRO A 318 -2.29 -30.01 8.87
N GLU A 319 -3.18 -30.29 7.92
CA GLU A 319 -3.23 -31.58 7.21
C GLU A 319 -2.18 -31.71 6.10
N ILE A 320 -1.57 -30.60 5.68
CA ILE A 320 -0.67 -30.56 4.52
C ILE A 320 0.59 -29.77 4.84
N GLU A 321 1.74 -30.34 4.60
CA GLU A 321 3.03 -29.63 4.56
C GLU A 321 3.10 -28.80 3.26
N ASN A 322 2.74 -27.52 3.33
CA ASN A 322 2.75 -26.58 2.22
C ASN A 322 3.67 -25.38 2.50
N GLY A 323 4.89 -25.66 2.91
CA GLY A 323 5.87 -24.60 3.19
C GLY A 323 5.43 -23.63 4.28
N TYR A 324 5.84 -22.37 4.15
CA TYR A 324 5.70 -21.38 5.20
C TYR A 324 5.06 -20.09 4.67
N ILE A 325 4.37 -19.38 5.57
CA ILE A 325 3.81 -18.04 5.33
C ILE A 325 4.15 -17.12 6.50
N LEU A 326 4.48 -15.88 6.19
CA LEU A 326 4.55 -14.79 7.15
C LEU A 326 3.76 -13.61 6.61
N SER A 327 2.59 -13.36 7.20
CA SER A 327 1.71 -12.24 6.84
C SER A 327 1.85 -11.13 7.86
N TYR A 328 2.08 -9.90 7.40
CA TYR A 328 2.31 -8.73 8.26
C TYR A 328 1.70 -7.47 7.65
N TYR A 329 1.55 -6.41 8.46
CA TYR A 329 1.32 -5.08 7.93
C TYR A 329 2.59 -4.21 8.02
N ASP A 330 2.78 -3.39 7.01
CA ASP A 330 3.80 -2.33 7.02
C ASP A 330 3.19 -1.02 7.50
N SER A 331 3.97 -0.23 8.22
CA SER A 331 3.49 0.99 8.84
C SER A 331 4.39 2.18 8.49
N PRO A 332 3.83 3.25 7.94
CA PRO A 332 4.58 4.48 7.65
C PRO A 332 5.04 5.21 8.91
N LEU A 333 4.59 4.77 10.09
CA LEU A 333 4.98 5.32 11.39
C LEU A 333 6.26 4.69 11.91
N ASN A 334 6.65 3.54 11.36
CA ASN A 334 7.93 2.90 11.66
C ASN A 334 9.08 3.68 11.05
N ARG A 335 10.28 3.52 11.60
CA ARG A 335 11.50 4.17 11.08
C ARG A 335 11.95 3.60 9.74
N GLU A 336 11.67 2.34 9.52
CA GLU A 336 12.12 1.57 8.35
C GLU A 336 10.91 0.91 7.70
N ALA A 337 10.87 0.94 6.37
CA ALA A 337 9.85 0.30 5.56
C ALA A 337 10.18 -1.20 5.43
N SER A 338 9.40 -2.05 6.09
CA SER A 338 9.69 -3.49 6.16
C SER A 338 9.63 -4.14 4.79
N SER A 339 8.65 -3.78 3.96
CA SER A 339 8.50 -4.35 2.61
C SER A 339 9.61 -3.89 1.67
N ASN A 340 10.04 -2.62 1.73
CA ASN A 340 11.16 -2.14 0.92
C ASN A 340 12.44 -2.91 1.25
N GLN A 341 12.75 -3.05 2.54
CA GLN A 341 13.93 -3.76 2.99
C GLN A 341 13.86 -5.26 2.65
N LEU A 342 12.67 -5.85 2.75
CA LEU A 342 12.44 -7.24 2.34
C LEU A 342 12.75 -7.45 0.86
N TYR A 343 12.23 -6.59 -0.03
CA TYR A 343 12.51 -6.72 -1.47
C TYR A 343 14.00 -6.56 -1.80
N ILE A 344 14.71 -5.64 -1.13
CA ILE A 344 16.17 -5.48 -1.27
C ILE A 344 16.89 -6.77 -0.85
N ASP A 345 16.50 -7.34 0.29
CA ASP A 345 17.10 -8.56 0.80
C ASP A 345 16.81 -9.78 -0.11
N LEU A 346 15.57 -9.95 -0.57
CA LEU A 346 15.20 -11.01 -1.51
C LEU A 346 15.98 -10.89 -2.83
N LEU A 347 16.09 -9.67 -3.41
CA LEU A 347 16.90 -9.42 -4.61
C LEU A 347 18.38 -9.76 -4.37
N SER A 348 18.89 -9.50 -3.16
CA SER A 348 20.28 -9.84 -2.81
C SER A 348 20.54 -11.34 -2.76
N GLN A 349 19.51 -12.14 -2.47
CA GLN A 349 19.54 -13.58 -2.36
C GLN A 349 19.20 -14.31 -3.68
N SER A 350 18.52 -13.63 -4.60
CA SER A 350 18.12 -14.19 -5.89
C SER A 350 19.32 -14.63 -6.71
N THR A 351 19.22 -15.83 -7.33
CA THR A 351 20.27 -16.48 -8.12
C THR A 351 19.91 -16.65 -9.59
N ASP A 352 18.69 -17.06 -9.88
CA ASP A 352 18.25 -17.37 -11.24
C ASP A 352 17.32 -16.29 -11.79
N TYR A 353 16.27 -15.95 -11.05
CA TYR A 353 15.32 -14.93 -11.48
C TYR A 353 14.64 -14.20 -10.32
N ALA A 354 14.19 -12.97 -10.58
CA ALA A 354 13.41 -12.14 -9.67
C ALA A 354 12.37 -11.32 -10.46
N TRP A 355 11.09 -11.66 -10.36
CA TRP A 355 10.03 -11.08 -11.18
C TRP A 355 8.99 -10.36 -10.34
N PHE A 356 8.57 -9.18 -10.82
CA PHE A 356 7.63 -8.31 -10.14
C PHE A 356 6.40 -8.00 -10.99
N PHE A 357 5.23 -8.01 -10.36
CA PHE A 357 4.06 -7.29 -10.81
C PHE A 357 3.91 -5.99 -10.02
N THR A 358 3.69 -4.87 -10.69
CA THR A 358 3.35 -3.62 -10.02
C THR A 358 2.60 -2.67 -10.93
N PRO A 359 1.56 -1.95 -10.43
CA PRO A 359 0.87 -0.93 -11.22
C PRO A 359 1.68 0.35 -11.39
N TYR A 360 2.58 0.64 -10.44
CA TYR A 360 3.37 1.87 -10.37
C TYR A 360 4.82 1.54 -10.03
N LEU A 361 5.75 2.17 -10.74
CA LEU A 361 7.20 1.94 -10.59
C LEU A 361 7.90 3.27 -10.31
N MET A 362 7.98 3.63 -9.06
CA MET A 362 8.62 4.84 -8.54
C MET A 362 9.31 4.51 -7.21
N PRO A 363 10.21 3.50 -7.20
CA PRO A 363 10.91 3.08 -5.98
C PRO A 363 11.96 4.11 -5.57
N GLY A 364 12.44 4.00 -4.33
CA GLY A 364 13.64 4.71 -3.89
C GLY A 364 14.92 4.16 -4.54
N ASP A 365 15.98 4.95 -4.49
CA ASP A 365 17.27 4.60 -5.11
C ASP A 365 17.83 3.26 -4.62
N GLU A 366 17.66 2.94 -3.33
CA GLU A 366 18.15 1.69 -2.74
C GLU A 366 17.54 0.44 -3.40
N LEU A 367 16.26 0.49 -3.75
CA LEU A 367 15.58 -0.63 -4.42
C LEU A 367 15.93 -0.69 -5.92
N LEU A 368 16.13 0.47 -6.57
CA LEU A 368 16.64 0.54 -7.94
C LEU A 368 18.03 -0.09 -8.03
N ASP A 369 18.94 0.29 -7.11
CA ASP A 369 20.30 -0.25 -7.03
C ASP A 369 20.29 -1.75 -6.77
N ALA A 370 19.38 -2.25 -5.91
CA ALA A 370 19.24 -3.68 -5.64
C ALA A 370 18.80 -4.46 -6.89
N MET A 371 17.86 -3.93 -7.69
CA MET A 371 17.44 -4.53 -8.96
C MET A 371 18.59 -4.55 -9.98
N ALA A 372 19.32 -3.43 -10.10
CA ALA A 372 20.50 -3.32 -10.96
C ALA A 372 21.59 -4.31 -10.56
N CYS A 373 21.94 -4.37 -9.27
CA CYS A 373 22.92 -5.31 -8.74
C CYS A 373 22.53 -6.77 -8.98
N ALA A 374 21.25 -7.12 -8.84
CA ALA A 374 20.76 -8.46 -9.16
C ALA A 374 20.94 -8.78 -10.65
N ALA A 375 20.55 -7.86 -11.55
CA ALA A 375 20.73 -8.03 -12.99
C ALA A 375 22.20 -8.16 -13.38
N HIS A 376 23.10 -7.36 -12.79
CA HIS A 376 24.54 -7.48 -13.02
C HIS A 376 25.16 -8.80 -12.53
N ARG A 377 24.57 -9.43 -11.52
CA ARG A 377 24.96 -10.80 -11.11
C ARG A 377 24.48 -11.89 -12.06
N GLY A 378 23.70 -11.53 -13.09
CA GLY A 378 23.12 -12.48 -14.04
C GLY A 378 21.73 -12.96 -13.68
N VAL A 379 21.11 -12.42 -12.63
CA VAL A 379 19.72 -12.73 -12.27
C VAL A 379 18.78 -12.14 -13.32
N ASP A 380 17.82 -12.93 -13.81
CA ASP A 380 16.81 -12.48 -14.76
C ASP A 380 15.74 -11.63 -14.03
N VAL A 381 15.97 -10.31 -13.94
CA VAL A 381 15.03 -9.39 -13.30
C VAL A 381 14.00 -8.89 -14.30
N ARG A 382 12.70 -9.14 -14.02
CA ARG A 382 11.58 -8.72 -14.87
C ARG A 382 10.54 -7.95 -14.10
N ILE A 383 9.92 -6.95 -14.74
CA ILE A 383 8.83 -6.15 -14.16
C ILE A 383 7.69 -6.10 -15.18
N ILE A 384 6.48 -6.50 -14.78
CA ILE A 384 5.27 -6.30 -15.58
C ILE A 384 4.51 -5.11 -15.04
N MET A 385 4.24 -4.17 -15.97
CA MET A 385 3.58 -2.89 -15.75
C MET A 385 2.27 -2.82 -16.56
N PRO A 386 1.35 -1.89 -16.24
CA PRO A 386 0.17 -1.64 -17.09
C PRO A 386 0.54 -1.20 -18.50
N GLY A 387 -0.21 -1.65 -19.50
CA GLY A 387 -0.15 -1.11 -20.88
C GLY A 387 -1.12 0.04 -21.08
N ILE A 388 -2.30 -0.01 -20.43
CA ILE A 388 -3.31 1.05 -20.45
C ILE A 388 -3.37 1.68 -19.05
N PRO A 389 -2.99 2.96 -18.85
CA PRO A 389 -2.91 3.55 -17.52
C PRO A 389 -4.28 4.01 -16.97
N ASP A 390 -4.48 3.87 -15.66
CA ASP A 390 -5.59 4.49 -14.92
C ASP A 390 -5.38 6.00 -14.73
N LYS A 391 -4.12 6.42 -14.55
CA LYS A 391 -3.69 7.81 -14.34
C LYS A 391 -2.50 8.13 -15.24
N LYS A 392 -2.76 8.88 -16.32
CA LYS A 392 -1.74 9.21 -17.34
C LYS A 392 -0.47 9.86 -16.76
N LEU A 393 -0.62 10.76 -15.76
CA LEU A 393 0.51 11.44 -15.14
C LEU A 393 1.39 10.46 -14.35
N ILE A 394 0.78 9.62 -13.51
CA ILE A 394 1.47 8.62 -12.69
C ILE A 394 2.20 7.60 -13.58
N PHE A 395 1.54 7.16 -14.64
CA PHE A 395 2.16 6.27 -15.63
C PHE A 395 3.38 6.89 -16.29
N ARG A 396 3.29 8.19 -16.68
CA ARG A 396 4.45 8.92 -17.21
C ARG A 396 5.57 9.03 -16.20
N MET A 397 5.25 9.26 -14.94
CA MET A 397 6.26 9.25 -13.85
C MET A 397 6.91 7.88 -13.73
N SER A 398 6.15 6.80 -13.70
CA SER A 398 6.69 5.42 -13.68
C SER A 398 7.61 5.17 -14.87
N ARG A 399 7.22 5.58 -16.08
CA ARG A 399 8.06 5.43 -17.29
C ARG A 399 9.35 6.25 -17.24
N SER A 400 9.43 7.30 -16.43
CA SER A 400 10.68 8.05 -16.27
C SER A 400 11.77 7.22 -15.57
N PHE A 401 11.41 6.19 -14.81
CA PHE A 401 12.35 5.27 -14.16
C PHE A 401 12.83 4.13 -15.06
N TYR A 402 12.14 3.87 -16.19
CA TYR A 402 12.46 2.73 -17.06
C TYR A 402 13.89 2.76 -17.59
N GLN A 403 14.36 3.93 -18.05
CA GLN A 403 15.70 4.05 -18.61
C GLN A 403 16.78 3.60 -17.64
N ALA A 404 16.68 4.01 -16.37
CA ALA A 404 17.65 3.64 -15.35
C ALA A 404 17.74 2.11 -15.14
N LEU A 405 16.59 1.41 -15.21
CA LEU A 405 16.54 -0.03 -15.05
C LEU A 405 16.93 -0.80 -16.32
N LEU A 406 16.47 -0.32 -17.49
CA LEU A 406 16.76 -0.97 -18.77
C LEU A 406 18.25 -0.92 -19.12
N THR A 407 18.97 0.15 -18.77
CA THR A 407 20.42 0.25 -18.97
C THR A 407 21.21 -0.72 -18.10
N GLU A 408 20.68 -1.09 -16.95
CA GLU A 408 21.27 -2.05 -16.02
C GLU A 408 20.85 -3.52 -16.29
N GLY A 409 20.10 -3.77 -17.37
CA GLY A 409 19.74 -5.11 -17.80
C GLY A 409 18.42 -5.64 -17.23
N VAL A 410 17.68 -4.84 -16.46
CA VAL A 410 16.33 -5.20 -16.00
C VAL A 410 15.36 -5.15 -17.17
N LYS A 411 14.49 -6.15 -17.31
CA LYS A 411 13.51 -6.27 -18.39
C LYS A 411 12.15 -5.75 -17.94
N ILE A 412 11.55 -4.84 -18.71
CA ILE A 412 10.24 -4.25 -18.40
C ILE A 412 9.25 -4.62 -19.50
N TYR A 413 8.06 -5.01 -19.07
CA TYR A 413 6.97 -5.47 -19.93
C TYR A 413 5.70 -4.64 -19.64
N GLU A 414 5.04 -4.16 -20.69
CA GLU A 414 3.76 -3.45 -20.59
C GLU A 414 2.62 -4.37 -21.06
N TYR A 415 1.67 -4.64 -20.16
CA TYR A 415 0.53 -5.53 -20.39
C TYR A 415 -0.46 -4.91 -21.37
N THR A 416 -0.45 -5.38 -22.62
CA THR A 416 -1.20 -4.76 -23.71
C THR A 416 -2.73 -4.85 -23.59
N PRO A 417 -3.32 -5.91 -22.99
CA PRO A 417 -4.77 -6.00 -22.86
C PRO A 417 -5.40 -4.96 -21.90
N GLY A 418 -4.61 -4.34 -21.00
CA GLY A 418 -5.21 -3.43 -20.04
C GLY A 418 -4.31 -2.98 -18.90
N PHE A 419 -4.90 -2.93 -17.71
CA PHE A 419 -4.27 -2.43 -16.49
C PHE A 419 -3.85 -3.58 -15.58
N VAL A 420 -2.54 -3.65 -15.26
CA VAL A 420 -2.02 -4.54 -14.21
C VAL A 420 -2.07 -3.83 -12.88
N HIS A 421 -2.82 -4.36 -11.92
CA HIS A 421 -2.90 -3.87 -10.55
C HIS A 421 -2.35 -4.87 -9.53
N ALA A 422 -1.86 -6.01 -9.96
CA ALA A 422 -1.18 -7.00 -9.12
C ALA A 422 0.06 -6.41 -8.44
N LYS A 423 0.30 -6.82 -7.20
CA LYS A 423 1.49 -6.48 -6.41
C LYS A 423 2.03 -7.76 -5.84
N SER A 424 2.92 -8.37 -6.59
CA SER A 424 3.53 -9.63 -6.21
C SER A 424 4.96 -9.73 -6.72
N PHE A 425 5.70 -10.61 -6.08
CA PHE A 425 7.09 -10.91 -6.39
C PHE A 425 7.27 -12.42 -6.34
N VAL A 426 8.10 -12.96 -7.23
CA VAL A 426 8.48 -14.36 -7.22
C VAL A 426 9.95 -14.51 -7.62
N SER A 427 10.67 -15.42 -6.93
CA SER A 427 12.09 -15.68 -7.18
C SER A 427 12.43 -17.15 -6.97
N ASP A 428 13.22 -17.69 -7.91
CA ASP A 428 13.97 -18.94 -7.83
C ASP A 428 13.13 -20.19 -7.45
N ASP A 429 11.83 -20.18 -7.73
CA ASP A 429 10.86 -21.24 -7.34
C ASP A 429 10.76 -21.48 -5.82
N VAL A 430 11.33 -20.58 -5.00
CA VAL A 430 11.51 -20.77 -3.56
C VAL A 430 10.73 -19.78 -2.73
N VAL A 431 10.64 -18.51 -3.17
CA VAL A 431 10.02 -17.44 -2.42
C VAL A 431 9.11 -16.60 -3.30
N GLY A 432 7.98 -16.18 -2.73
CA GLY A 432 7.07 -15.24 -3.37
C GLY A 432 6.44 -14.30 -2.34
N THR A 433 5.99 -13.14 -2.79
CA THR A 433 5.16 -12.26 -1.98
C THR A 433 3.89 -11.87 -2.74
N ILE A 434 2.78 -11.78 -2.03
CA ILE A 434 1.51 -11.29 -2.55
C ILE A 434 0.92 -10.36 -1.49
N GLY A 435 0.50 -9.17 -1.90
CA GLY A 435 -0.07 -8.21 -0.96
C GLY A 435 -0.59 -6.95 -1.63
N THR A 436 -0.50 -5.85 -0.88
CA THR A 436 -1.02 -4.56 -1.34
C THR A 436 0.09 -3.58 -1.72
N VAL A 437 1.36 -3.95 -1.53
CA VAL A 437 2.55 -3.09 -1.64
C VAL A 437 2.94 -2.87 -3.10
N ASN A 438 2.72 -1.67 -3.62
CA ASN A 438 3.26 -1.26 -4.93
C ASN A 438 4.76 -0.92 -4.82
N LEU A 439 5.46 -0.93 -5.95
CA LEU A 439 6.82 -0.40 -6.07
C LEU A 439 6.80 1.13 -6.29
N ASP A 440 6.05 1.85 -5.46
CA ASP A 440 6.02 3.32 -5.46
C ASP A 440 6.32 3.86 -4.06
N TYR A 441 6.76 5.11 -4.02
CA TYR A 441 7.18 5.76 -2.78
C TYR A 441 6.05 5.83 -1.74
N ARG A 442 4.82 6.05 -2.18
CA ARG A 442 3.67 6.20 -1.30
C ARG A 442 3.33 4.88 -0.60
N SER A 443 3.35 3.79 -1.34
CA SER A 443 3.11 2.44 -0.82
C SER A 443 4.24 2.01 0.13
N LEU A 444 5.48 2.21 -0.27
CA LEU A 444 6.64 1.75 0.50
C LEU A 444 6.86 2.55 1.80
N PHE A 445 6.48 3.86 1.85
CA PHE A 445 6.90 4.73 2.96
C PHE A 445 5.79 5.55 3.62
N LEU A 446 4.61 5.70 3.00
CA LEU A 446 3.58 6.65 3.42
C LEU A 446 2.22 6.04 3.73
N HIS A 447 1.97 4.79 3.38
CA HIS A 447 0.70 4.09 3.60
C HIS A 447 0.85 2.92 4.56
N PHE A 448 -0.28 2.50 5.15
CA PHE A 448 -0.38 1.20 5.76
C PHE A 448 -0.67 0.19 4.67
N GLU A 449 0.16 -0.82 4.59
CA GLU A 449 0.07 -1.91 3.62
C GLU A 449 0.05 -3.25 4.34
N ASN A 450 -0.42 -4.30 3.69
CA ASN A 450 -0.16 -5.66 4.15
C ASN A 450 0.53 -6.48 3.06
N ASN A 451 1.42 -7.35 3.47
CA ASN A 451 2.13 -8.23 2.58
C ASN A 451 2.25 -9.63 3.21
N SER A 452 2.26 -10.65 2.38
CA SER A 452 2.48 -12.03 2.80
C SER A 452 3.65 -12.60 2.03
N LEU A 453 4.65 -13.07 2.75
CA LEU A 453 5.78 -13.80 2.21
C LEU A 453 5.46 -15.28 2.29
N PHE A 454 5.61 -15.98 1.18
CA PHE A 454 5.50 -17.42 1.03
C PHE A 454 6.88 -18.00 0.78
N TYR A 455 7.22 -19.08 1.47
CA TYR A 455 8.47 -19.78 1.29
C TYR A 455 8.23 -21.28 1.11
N ARG A 456 8.72 -21.85 0.01
CA ARG A 456 8.53 -23.26 -0.38
C ARG A 456 7.06 -23.71 -0.38
N SER A 457 6.15 -22.79 -0.71
CA SER A 457 4.72 -23.06 -0.81
C SER A 457 4.31 -23.29 -2.28
N ASN A 458 3.30 -24.12 -2.52
CA ASN A 458 2.75 -24.40 -3.85
C ASN A 458 2.28 -23.14 -4.59
N ILE A 459 1.83 -22.11 -3.88
CA ILE A 459 1.40 -20.83 -4.47
C ILE A 459 2.50 -20.17 -5.31
N ILE A 460 3.77 -20.48 -5.05
CA ILE A 460 4.92 -19.90 -5.76
C ILE A 460 4.94 -20.38 -7.22
N ALA A 461 4.65 -21.66 -7.46
CA ALA A 461 4.56 -22.20 -8.81
C ALA A 461 3.37 -21.57 -9.58
N GLU A 462 2.20 -21.44 -8.94
CA GLU A 462 1.02 -20.81 -9.53
C GLU A 462 1.29 -19.33 -9.87
N LEU A 463 1.96 -18.60 -8.99
CA LEU A 463 2.35 -17.20 -9.21
C LEU A 463 3.36 -17.07 -10.36
N LYS A 464 4.32 -18.00 -10.48
CA LYS A 464 5.27 -18.04 -11.59
C LYS A 464 4.57 -18.29 -12.93
N ASP A 465 3.68 -19.27 -12.97
CA ASP A 465 2.92 -19.61 -14.18
C ASP A 465 2.02 -18.46 -14.62
N ASP A 466 1.38 -17.78 -13.67
CA ASP A 466 0.59 -16.58 -13.93
C ASP A 466 1.47 -15.43 -14.46
N PHE A 467 2.67 -15.25 -13.92
CA PHE A 467 3.61 -14.25 -14.41
C PHE A 467 3.97 -14.50 -15.87
N LEU A 468 4.35 -15.74 -16.22
CA LEU A 468 4.74 -16.12 -17.58
C LEU A 468 3.58 -16.01 -18.56
N SER A 469 2.38 -16.46 -18.17
CA SER A 469 1.17 -16.37 -19.00
C SER A 469 0.73 -14.92 -19.23
N THR A 470 0.92 -14.06 -18.24
CA THR A 470 0.65 -12.61 -18.35
C THR A 470 1.72 -11.94 -19.22
N GLN A 471 2.99 -12.29 -19.03
CA GLN A 471 4.11 -11.77 -19.84
C GLN A 471 3.93 -12.06 -21.32
N ALA A 472 3.41 -13.24 -21.67
CA ALA A 472 3.13 -13.60 -23.07
C ALA A 472 2.13 -12.65 -23.77
N LYS A 473 1.34 -11.90 -22.99
CA LYS A 473 0.39 -10.87 -23.47
C LYS A 473 0.96 -9.45 -23.40
N CYS A 474 2.24 -9.30 -23.04
CA CYS A 474 2.88 -8.00 -22.85
C CYS A 474 3.75 -7.62 -24.05
N ARG A 475 3.93 -6.33 -24.23
CA ARG A 475 4.99 -5.76 -25.06
C ARG A 475 6.24 -5.53 -24.21
N GLN A 476 7.36 -6.11 -24.58
CA GLN A 476 8.63 -5.77 -23.94
C GLN A 476 9.07 -4.36 -24.32
N VAL A 477 9.37 -3.53 -23.33
CA VAL A 477 9.88 -2.18 -23.54
C VAL A 477 11.35 -2.23 -23.92
N GLN A 478 11.70 -1.53 -24.99
CA GLN A 478 13.08 -1.44 -25.48
C GLN A 478 13.70 -0.07 -25.15
N PRO A 479 15.01 0.05 -24.98
CA PRO A 479 15.67 1.34 -24.71
C PRO A 479 15.34 2.42 -25.75
N TYR A 480 15.16 2.07 -27.01
CA TYR A 480 14.78 3.01 -28.07
C TYR A 480 13.33 3.50 -28.01
N ASP A 481 12.44 2.82 -27.27
CA ASP A 481 11.07 3.29 -27.02
C ASP A 481 11.06 4.54 -26.12
N ILE A 482 12.18 4.76 -25.41
CA ILE A 482 12.37 5.89 -24.51
C ILE A 482 13.24 6.93 -25.19
N LYS A 483 12.69 7.60 -26.22
CA LYS A 483 13.44 8.68 -26.89
C LYS A 483 13.64 9.89 -25.98
N HIS A 484 14.89 10.24 -25.74
CA HIS A 484 15.25 11.44 -25.00
C HIS A 484 15.38 12.66 -25.95
N TYR A 485 14.33 13.46 -26.03
CA TYR A 485 14.48 14.85 -26.44
C TYR A 485 14.88 15.68 -25.22
N ALA A 486 15.70 16.71 -25.35
CA ALA A 486 16.17 17.54 -24.24
C ALA A 486 15.01 18.05 -23.35
N VAL A 487 13.89 18.45 -23.96
CA VAL A 487 12.68 18.88 -23.26
C VAL A 487 12.08 17.74 -22.42
N ARG A 488 12.10 16.52 -22.94
CA ARG A 488 11.57 15.35 -22.23
C ARG A 488 12.41 15.01 -21.00
N TRP A 489 13.73 15.07 -21.10
CA TRP A 489 14.65 14.86 -20.00
C TRP A 489 14.39 15.84 -18.83
N ILE A 490 14.18 17.14 -19.12
CA ILE A 490 13.82 18.14 -18.12
C ILE A 490 12.48 17.80 -17.45
N VAL A 491 11.46 17.48 -18.24
CA VAL A 491 10.12 17.14 -17.71
C VAL A 491 10.16 15.87 -16.87
N ASP A 492 10.86 14.83 -17.31
CA ASP A 492 10.99 13.58 -16.57
C ASP A 492 11.80 13.78 -15.27
N GLY A 493 12.83 14.64 -15.29
CA GLY A 493 13.55 15.08 -14.10
C GLY A 493 12.64 15.79 -13.08
N ILE A 494 11.82 16.73 -13.53
CA ILE A 494 10.83 17.41 -12.70
C ILE A 494 9.82 16.40 -12.12
N LEU A 495 9.29 15.50 -12.96
CA LEU A 495 8.34 14.48 -12.52
C LEU A 495 8.94 13.56 -11.44
N ARG A 496 10.21 13.14 -11.58
CA ARG A 496 10.90 12.34 -10.57
C ARG A 496 11.02 13.04 -9.22
N ILE A 497 11.27 14.37 -9.22
CA ILE A 497 11.32 15.15 -7.99
C ILE A 497 9.98 15.07 -7.23
N PHE A 498 8.85 15.04 -7.95
CA PHE A 498 7.52 14.96 -7.37
C PHE A 498 7.02 13.52 -7.12
N ALA A 499 7.73 12.50 -7.58
CA ALA A 499 7.36 11.10 -7.38
C ALA A 499 7.05 10.73 -5.90
N PRO A 500 7.78 11.26 -4.88
CA PRO A 500 7.46 10.98 -3.48
C PRO A 500 6.11 11.54 -2.99
N LEU A 501 5.40 12.34 -3.78
CA LEU A 501 4.06 12.85 -3.45
C LEU A 501 2.93 12.05 -4.10
N CYS A 502 3.25 11.15 -5.02
CA CYS A 502 2.30 10.45 -5.88
C CYS A 502 2.02 9.01 -5.48
#